data_e573a16008df6f3913dbffe8e2f52635
#
_entry.id   e573a16008df6f3913dbffe8e2f52635
#
_cell.length_a   1.000
_cell.length_b   1.000
_cell.length_c   1.000
_cell.angle_alpha   90.00
_cell.angle_beta   90.00
_cell.angle_gamma   90.00
#
_symmetry.space_group_name_H-M   'P 1'
#
loop_
_entity.id
_entity.type
_entity.pdbx_description
1 polymer ?
#
loop_
_entity_poly.entity_id
_entity_poly.type
_entity_poly.pdbx_seq_one_letter_code
_entity_poly.pdbx_strand_id
1 'polypeptide(L)'
;ILHGLSGVAGDVYTVSGWAKGDCVYTDDSNRRMYALMVRFYYTDGTTSDNFIKFNPDTDSQSSWQFVSGVVKAAKPYSQMGIYTAYVQTLNTVYFDNVQLFKEEFGHSYDYDSNGNLISVVDLQKNKTKYDYDSNNNLVKMTLPSGASQSYTYDSYHNVIKAVSPEGVTSRFTYDAYGNIKTVKLGSGSQTISASAVYTANGDQVSSVTDALGQTT
;
A
#
# COMPACT_ATOMS: atom_id res chain seq x y z
N ILE A 1 -13.67 0.17 27.80
CA ILE A 1 -14.26 0.81 26.61
C ILE A 1 -13.28 1.89 26.18
N LEU A 2 -12.65 1.72 25.01
CA LEU A 2 -11.86 2.78 24.38
C LEU A 2 -12.84 3.66 23.59
N HIS A 3 -13.05 4.88 24.03
CA HIS A 3 -13.83 5.88 23.30
C HIS A 3 -12.89 6.88 22.64
N GLY A 4 -13.22 7.31 21.43
CA GLY A 4 -12.58 8.47 20.79
C GLY A 4 -11.77 8.20 19.52
N LEU A 5 -11.80 6.98 18.97
CA LEU A 5 -11.19 6.71 17.66
C LEU A 5 -12.21 7.02 16.57
N SER A 6 -11.94 8.02 15.75
CA SER A 6 -12.67 8.31 14.51
C SER A 6 -11.83 7.90 13.30
N GLY A 7 -12.47 7.71 12.15
CA GLY A 7 -11.75 7.33 10.94
C GLY A 7 -12.63 7.27 9.71
N VAL A 8 -12.10 6.65 8.66
CA VAL A 8 -12.70 6.62 7.33
C VAL A 8 -13.17 5.22 6.94
N ALA A 9 -14.00 5.13 5.92
CA ALA A 9 -14.33 3.86 5.30
C ALA A 9 -13.06 3.16 4.81
N GLY A 10 -12.97 1.86 5.05
CA GLY A 10 -11.82 1.07 4.67
C GLY A 10 -10.75 0.92 5.75
N ASP A 11 -10.81 1.68 6.85
CA ASP A 11 -9.91 1.46 8.00
C ASP A 11 -10.02 0.02 8.49
N VAL A 12 -8.88 -0.62 8.71
CA VAL A 12 -8.75 -2.02 9.14
C VAL A 12 -8.11 -2.07 10.51
N TYR A 13 -8.65 -2.92 11.35
CA TYR A 13 -8.13 -3.15 12.71
C TYR A 13 -8.00 -4.64 12.97
N THR A 14 -6.88 -5.04 13.57
CA THR A 14 -6.75 -6.35 14.22
C THR A 14 -7.11 -6.21 15.68
N VAL A 15 -8.08 -7.01 16.13
CA VAL A 15 -8.43 -7.16 17.54
C VAL A 15 -8.06 -8.56 18.01
N SER A 16 -7.49 -8.66 19.19
CA SER A 16 -7.13 -9.93 19.80
C SER A 16 -7.35 -9.88 21.31
N GLY A 17 -7.39 -11.05 21.92
CA GLY A 17 -7.48 -11.16 23.37
C GLY A 17 -7.56 -12.58 23.84
N TRP A 18 -7.45 -12.73 25.13
CA TRP A 18 -7.54 -14.00 25.83
C TRP A 18 -8.81 -14.05 26.65
N ALA A 19 -9.41 -15.23 26.76
CA ALA A 19 -10.47 -15.50 27.70
C ALA A 19 -10.37 -16.91 28.25
N LYS A 20 -10.86 -17.10 29.47
CA LYS A 20 -11.06 -18.42 30.07
C LYS A 20 -12.31 -18.43 30.94
N GLY A 21 -12.87 -19.59 31.14
CA GLY A 21 -13.99 -19.80 32.05
C GLY A 21 -14.97 -20.83 31.49
N ASP A 22 -15.86 -21.23 32.35
CA ASP A 22 -16.89 -22.22 32.06
C ASP A 22 -18.11 -21.50 31.49
N CYS A 23 -18.11 -21.32 30.17
CA CYS A 23 -19.19 -20.66 29.46
C CYS A 23 -20.26 -21.67 29.05
N VAL A 24 -21.39 -21.63 29.68
CA VAL A 24 -22.57 -22.44 29.32
C VAL A 24 -23.65 -21.51 28.75
N TYR A 25 -24.10 -21.75 27.53
CA TYR A 25 -25.22 -21.03 26.98
C TYR A 25 -26.54 -21.41 27.61
N THR A 26 -27.40 -20.42 27.88
CA THR A 26 -28.70 -20.64 28.53
C THR A 26 -29.78 -21.10 27.60
N ASP A 27 -29.63 -20.85 26.31
CA ASP A 27 -30.58 -21.22 25.26
C ASP A 27 -29.91 -21.36 23.89
N ASP A 28 -30.66 -21.76 22.88
CA ASP A 28 -30.19 -21.85 21.50
C ASP A 28 -30.43 -20.58 20.68
N SER A 29 -30.70 -19.45 21.32
CA SER A 29 -30.96 -18.21 20.63
C SER A 29 -29.69 -17.66 19.91
N ASN A 30 -29.92 -16.96 18.81
CA ASN A 30 -28.86 -16.26 18.10
C ASN A 30 -28.26 -15.07 18.89
N ARG A 31 -28.74 -14.82 20.11
CA ARG A 31 -28.27 -13.72 20.99
C ARG A 31 -27.14 -14.12 21.93
N ARG A 32 -26.86 -15.43 22.04
CA ARG A 32 -25.79 -15.93 22.88
C ARG A 32 -24.41 -15.52 22.35
N MET A 33 -23.57 -14.98 23.22
CA MET A 33 -22.25 -14.49 22.84
C MET A 33 -21.22 -14.74 23.92
N TYR A 34 -20.07 -15.25 23.47
CA TYR A 34 -18.81 -15.27 24.20
C TYR A 34 -17.75 -14.81 23.21
N ALA A 35 -17.45 -13.50 23.23
CA ALA A 35 -16.68 -12.88 22.13
C ALA A 35 -15.98 -11.58 22.56
N LEU A 36 -15.03 -11.15 21.78
CA LEU A 36 -14.66 -9.74 21.64
C LEU A 36 -15.60 -9.12 20.59
N MET A 37 -16.11 -7.94 20.85
CA MET A 37 -16.99 -7.21 19.95
C MET A 37 -16.37 -5.85 19.62
N VAL A 38 -16.29 -5.51 18.34
CA VAL A 38 -15.94 -4.17 17.87
C VAL A 38 -17.17 -3.53 17.26
N ARG A 39 -17.57 -2.38 17.79
CA ARG A 39 -18.69 -1.58 17.27
C ARG A 39 -18.17 -0.30 16.64
N PHE A 40 -18.54 -0.06 15.40
CA PHE A 40 -18.37 1.23 14.73
C PHE A 40 -19.66 2.06 14.86
N TYR A 41 -19.51 3.33 15.21
CA TYR A 41 -20.56 4.34 15.21
C TYR A 41 -20.31 5.25 14.00
N TYR A 42 -21.07 5.04 12.94
CA TYR A 42 -20.88 5.73 11.69
C TYR A 42 -21.38 7.18 11.75
N THR A 43 -20.79 8.04 10.91
CA THR A 43 -21.16 9.47 10.84
C THR A 43 -22.59 9.71 10.30
N ASP A 44 -23.20 8.70 9.67
CA ASP A 44 -24.60 8.72 9.23
C ASP A 44 -25.60 8.25 10.33
N GLY A 45 -25.12 8.06 11.55
CA GLY A 45 -25.95 7.64 12.70
C GLY A 45 -26.19 6.12 12.78
N THR A 46 -25.73 5.33 11.81
CA THR A 46 -25.85 3.86 11.86
C THR A 46 -24.69 3.23 12.64
N THR A 47 -24.81 1.96 13.00
CA THR A 47 -23.76 1.20 13.68
C THR A 47 -23.51 -0.15 13.01
N SER A 48 -22.33 -0.73 13.22
CA SER A 48 -22.07 -2.13 12.91
C SER A 48 -21.32 -2.83 14.02
N ASP A 49 -21.70 -4.08 14.30
CA ASP A 49 -21.06 -4.95 15.28
C ASP A 49 -20.28 -6.06 14.56
N ASN A 50 -19.05 -6.24 14.98
CA ASN A 50 -18.15 -7.28 14.49
C ASN A 50 -17.71 -8.14 15.67
N PHE A 51 -17.87 -9.47 15.58
CA PHE A 51 -17.63 -10.39 16.67
C PHE A 51 -16.48 -11.35 16.36
N ILE A 52 -15.52 -11.45 17.27
CA ILE A 52 -14.49 -12.48 17.29
C ILE A 52 -14.82 -13.41 18.46
N LYS A 53 -15.33 -14.59 18.14
CA LYS A 53 -15.92 -15.51 19.11
C LYS A 53 -14.87 -16.42 19.74
N PHE A 54 -14.99 -16.63 21.05
CA PHE A 54 -14.34 -17.72 21.76
C PHE A 54 -15.16 -19.00 21.62
N ASN A 55 -14.49 -20.14 21.80
CA ASN A 55 -15.18 -21.42 21.84
C ASN A 55 -15.82 -21.61 23.26
N PRO A 56 -17.11 -21.83 23.34
CA PRO A 56 -17.76 -22.14 24.61
C PRO A 56 -17.54 -23.59 25.08
N ASP A 57 -16.85 -24.42 24.28
CA ASP A 57 -16.69 -25.84 24.55
C ASP A 57 -15.89 -26.08 25.82
N THR A 58 -16.43 -26.97 26.63
CA THR A 58 -16.25 -27.05 28.08
C THR A 58 -15.05 -27.88 28.53
N ASP A 59 -14.37 -28.55 27.63
CA ASP A 59 -13.21 -29.40 28.02
C ASP A 59 -11.97 -28.59 28.41
N SER A 60 -12.00 -27.26 28.22
CA SER A 60 -10.89 -26.37 28.53
C SER A 60 -11.20 -25.32 29.61
N GLN A 61 -12.11 -25.61 30.53
CA GLN A 61 -12.58 -24.66 31.58
C GLN A 61 -11.46 -23.99 32.40
N SER A 62 -10.28 -24.59 32.46
CA SER A 62 -9.12 -24.03 33.15
C SER A 62 -8.08 -23.40 32.23
N SER A 63 -8.25 -23.46 30.93
CA SER A 63 -7.26 -23.00 29.95
C SER A 63 -7.66 -21.67 29.33
N TRP A 64 -6.66 -20.81 29.13
CA TRP A 64 -6.83 -19.59 28.37
C TRP A 64 -6.95 -19.89 26.87
N GLN A 65 -7.97 -19.33 26.25
CA GLN A 65 -8.15 -19.33 24.80
C GLN A 65 -7.66 -17.99 24.24
N PHE A 66 -6.94 -18.01 23.15
CA PHE A 66 -6.58 -16.82 22.40
C PHE A 66 -7.42 -16.72 21.13
N VAL A 67 -7.96 -15.54 20.86
CA VAL A 67 -8.61 -15.24 19.58
C VAL A 67 -8.02 -13.98 18.99
N SER A 68 -8.00 -13.95 17.66
CA SER A 68 -7.63 -12.79 16.88
C SER A 68 -8.52 -12.71 15.64
N GLY A 69 -8.84 -11.51 15.21
CA GLY A 69 -9.64 -11.28 14.02
C GLY A 69 -9.46 -9.87 13.47
N VAL A 70 -9.77 -9.73 12.19
CA VAL A 70 -9.68 -8.47 11.46
C VAL A 70 -11.08 -7.90 11.29
N VAL A 71 -11.25 -6.61 11.59
CA VAL A 71 -12.49 -5.86 11.38
C VAL A 71 -12.22 -4.66 10.47
N LYS A 72 -13.18 -4.37 9.59
CA LYS A 72 -13.04 -3.28 8.61
C LYS A 72 -14.24 -2.33 8.72
N ALA A 73 -13.95 -1.03 8.79
CA ALA A 73 -14.99 -0.01 8.77
C ALA A 73 -15.62 0.08 7.36
N ALA A 74 -16.93 -0.13 7.27
CA ALA A 74 -17.66 -0.04 6.00
C ALA A 74 -17.93 1.41 5.57
N LYS A 75 -17.96 2.35 6.53
CA LYS A 75 -18.27 3.77 6.32
C LYS A 75 -17.36 4.64 7.21
N PRO A 76 -17.27 5.96 6.95
CA PRO A 76 -16.65 6.89 7.90
C PRO A 76 -17.35 6.82 9.26
N TYR A 77 -16.58 6.81 10.35
CA TYR A 77 -17.09 6.68 11.71
C TYR A 77 -16.57 7.78 12.62
N SER A 78 -17.43 8.21 13.54
CA SER A 78 -17.10 9.22 14.56
C SER A 78 -16.55 8.60 15.82
N GLN A 79 -16.83 7.30 16.03
CA GLN A 79 -16.40 6.58 17.22
C GLN A 79 -16.30 5.09 16.94
N MET A 80 -15.39 4.42 17.65
CA MET A 80 -15.30 2.97 17.73
C MET A 80 -15.20 2.53 19.18
N GLY A 81 -15.85 1.41 19.51
CA GLY A 81 -15.78 0.79 20.83
C GLY A 81 -15.38 -0.67 20.76
N ILE A 82 -14.57 -1.12 21.74
CA ILE A 82 -14.27 -2.53 21.96
C ILE A 82 -14.98 -2.98 23.23
N TYR A 83 -15.60 -4.13 23.15
CA TYR A 83 -16.36 -4.72 24.22
C TYR A 83 -16.00 -6.19 24.40
N THR A 84 -16.04 -6.66 25.63
CA THR A 84 -16.15 -8.08 25.95
C THR A 84 -17.64 -8.43 25.97
N ALA A 85 -18.06 -9.34 25.11
CA ALA A 85 -19.46 -9.75 24.98
C ALA A 85 -19.67 -11.10 25.66
N TYR A 86 -20.47 -11.10 26.72
CA TYR A 86 -20.86 -12.28 27.48
C TYR A 86 -22.36 -12.21 27.76
N VAL A 87 -23.14 -12.82 26.87
CA VAL A 87 -24.61 -12.64 26.83
C VAL A 87 -25.29 -13.99 26.66
N GLN A 88 -26.42 -14.17 27.39
CA GLN A 88 -27.22 -15.41 27.43
C GLN A 88 -26.36 -16.63 27.83
N THR A 89 -25.59 -16.46 28.90
CA THR A 89 -24.61 -17.41 29.38
C THR A 89 -24.67 -17.53 30.89
N LEU A 90 -24.32 -18.69 31.42
CA LEU A 90 -24.15 -18.96 32.86
C LEU A 90 -22.66 -19.00 33.21
N ASN A 91 -22.40 -19.00 34.48
CA ASN A 91 -21.09 -19.09 35.13
C ASN A 91 -20.22 -17.83 34.91
N THR A 92 -18.93 -17.94 35.19
CA THR A 92 -18.01 -16.81 35.18
C THR A 92 -16.92 -17.01 34.15
N VAL A 93 -16.67 -15.97 33.36
CA VAL A 93 -15.53 -15.93 32.41
C VAL A 93 -14.62 -14.75 32.74
N TYR A 94 -13.37 -14.90 32.42
CA TYR A 94 -12.33 -13.89 32.56
C TYR A 94 -11.80 -13.52 31.17
N PHE A 95 -11.61 -12.22 30.95
CA PHE A 95 -10.97 -11.70 29.74
C PHE A 95 -9.67 -11.03 30.14
N ASP A 96 -8.64 -11.21 29.32
CA ASP A 96 -7.33 -10.61 29.55
C ASP A 96 -6.67 -10.20 28.25
N ASN A 97 -5.74 -9.24 28.34
CA ASN A 97 -4.87 -8.78 27.27
C ASN A 97 -5.64 -8.48 25.96
N VAL A 98 -6.77 -7.77 26.09
CA VAL A 98 -7.53 -7.31 24.91
C VAL A 98 -6.76 -6.19 24.23
N GLN A 99 -6.40 -6.41 22.97
CA GLN A 99 -5.58 -5.52 22.16
C GLN A 99 -6.31 -5.11 20.90
N LEU A 100 -6.06 -3.88 20.46
CA LEU A 100 -6.52 -3.35 19.19
C LEU A 100 -5.35 -2.68 18.48
N PHE A 101 -5.11 -3.07 17.26
CA PHE A 101 -4.13 -2.44 16.39
C PHE A 101 -4.84 -1.93 15.15
N LYS A 102 -4.65 -0.66 14.81
CA LYS A 102 -5.01 -0.19 13.48
C LYS A 102 -4.00 -0.75 12.50
N GLU A 103 -4.47 -1.49 11.51
CA GLU A 103 -3.61 -1.98 10.45
C GLU A 103 -3.33 -0.84 9.48
N GLU A 104 -2.25 -0.11 9.74
CA GLU A 104 -1.67 0.82 8.80
C GLU A 104 -0.50 0.12 8.11
N PHE A 105 -0.81 -0.90 7.31
CA PHE A 105 0.21 -1.61 6.58
C PHE A 105 0.64 -0.81 5.35
N GLY A 106 1.90 -0.37 5.41
CA GLY A 106 2.71 -0.09 4.26
C GLY A 106 2.10 0.89 3.29
N HIS A 107 2.34 0.62 2.05
CA HIS A 107 1.85 1.38 0.91
C HIS A 107 0.58 0.73 0.35
N SER A 108 -0.38 1.52 -0.11
CA SER A 108 -1.43 1.03 -0.99
C SER A 108 -1.02 1.23 -2.44
N TYR A 109 -1.39 0.29 -3.28
CA TYR A 109 -1.02 0.24 -4.69
C TYR A 109 -2.29 0.12 -5.52
N ASP A 110 -2.41 0.98 -6.55
CA ASP A 110 -3.47 0.87 -7.54
C ASP A 110 -2.87 0.48 -8.89
N TYR A 111 -3.58 -0.37 -9.62
CA TYR A 111 -3.15 -0.87 -10.92
C TYR A 111 -4.25 -0.61 -11.97
N ASP A 112 -3.83 -0.42 -13.23
CA ASP A 112 -4.76 -0.37 -14.36
C ASP A 112 -5.18 -1.76 -14.83
N SER A 113 -6.02 -1.83 -15.87
CA SER A 113 -6.50 -3.09 -16.45
C SER A 113 -5.39 -3.92 -17.14
N ASN A 114 -4.25 -3.31 -17.45
CA ASN A 114 -3.08 -3.96 -18.06
C ASN A 114 -2.11 -4.48 -17.00
N GLY A 115 -2.36 -4.20 -15.71
CA GLY A 115 -1.46 -4.56 -14.61
C GLY A 115 -0.36 -3.55 -14.34
N ASN A 116 -0.38 -2.36 -14.94
CA ASN A 116 0.59 -1.30 -14.67
C ASN A 116 0.26 -0.62 -13.33
N LEU A 117 1.27 -0.35 -12.53
CA LEU A 117 1.14 0.39 -11.27
C LEU A 117 0.82 1.87 -11.56
N ILE A 118 -0.40 2.33 -11.28
CA ILE A 118 -0.83 3.71 -11.54
C ILE A 118 -0.74 4.62 -10.33
N SER A 119 -0.70 4.09 -9.12
CA SER A 119 -0.41 4.90 -7.93
C SER A 119 0.15 4.11 -6.76
N VAL A 120 0.92 4.79 -5.94
CA VAL A 120 1.37 4.34 -4.62
C VAL A 120 1.01 5.41 -3.59
N VAL A 121 0.38 5.00 -2.49
CA VAL A 121 0.11 5.89 -1.35
C VAL A 121 0.85 5.35 -0.13
N ASP A 122 1.68 6.17 0.50
CA ASP A 122 2.42 5.82 1.71
C ASP A 122 1.56 5.94 2.98
N LEU A 123 2.15 5.61 4.13
CA LEU A 123 1.50 5.70 5.45
C LEU A 123 1.07 7.12 5.80
N GLN A 124 1.79 8.14 5.32
CA GLN A 124 1.51 9.56 5.52
C GLN A 124 0.45 10.08 4.54
N LYS A 125 -0.12 9.20 3.70
CA LYS A 125 -1.10 9.51 2.64
C LYS A 125 -0.52 10.33 1.48
N ASN A 126 0.80 10.37 1.34
CA ASN A 126 1.45 10.94 0.17
C ASN A 126 1.23 10.02 -1.04
N LYS A 127 0.74 10.58 -2.13
CA LYS A 127 0.42 9.82 -3.34
C LYS A 127 1.40 10.13 -4.46
N THR A 128 2.10 9.09 -4.94
CA THR A 128 2.85 9.11 -6.20
C THR A 128 1.98 8.50 -7.30
N LYS A 129 1.95 9.13 -8.48
CA LYS A 129 1.18 8.67 -9.64
C LYS A 129 2.09 8.32 -10.79
N TYR A 130 1.64 7.36 -11.61
CA TYR A 130 2.35 6.87 -12.79
C TYR A 130 1.37 6.83 -13.97
N ASP A 131 1.75 7.44 -15.08
CA ASP A 131 0.98 7.45 -16.32
C ASP A 131 1.74 6.67 -17.39
N TYR A 132 1.02 5.89 -18.19
CA TYR A 132 1.57 5.02 -19.22
C TYR A 132 0.99 5.34 -20.59
N ASP A 133 1.74 5.05 -21.65
CA ASP A 133 1.23 5.11 -23.01
C ASP A 133 0.50 3.81 -23.41
N SER A 134 0.00 3.76 -24.65
CA SER A 134 -0.70 2.58 -25.19
C SER A 134 0.18 1.33 -25.32
N ASN A 135 1.50 1.48 -25.23
CA ASN A 135 2.47 0.39 -25.29
C ASN A 135 2.98 -0.03 -23.90
N ASN A 136 2.32 0.45 -22.82
CA ASN A 136 2.70 0.24 -21.42
C ASN A 136 4.06 0.82 -21.03
N ASN A 137 4.56 1.83 -21.74
CA ASN A 137 5.74 2.57 -21.31
C ASN A 137 5.34 3.64 -20.28
N LEU A 138 6.10 3.77 -19.20
CA LEU A 138 5.91 4.84 -18.21
C LEU A 138 6.26 6.19 -18.82
N VAL A 139 5.27 7.04 -19.12
CA VAL A 139 5.48 8.36 -19.72
C VAL A 139 5.58 9.49 -18.71
N LYS A 140 5.05 9.29 -17.50
CA LYS A 140 5.12 10.31 -16.45
C LYS A 140 5.04 9.70 -15.07
N MET A 141 5.86 10.21 -14.15
CA MET A 141 5.76 10.00 -12.70
C MET A 141 5.50 11.36 -12.04
N THR A 142 4.48 11.44 -11.19
CA THR A 142 4.14 12.65 -10.43
C THR A 142 4.31 12.37 -8.95
N LEU A 143 5.18 13.14 -8.29
CA LEU A 143 5.45 13.05 -6.86
C LEU A 143 4.31 13.68 -6.05
N PRO A 144 4.22 13.39 -4.74
CA PRO A 144 3.23 14.01 -3.84
C PRO A 144 3.32 15.54 -3.79
N SER A 145 4.50 16.11 -4.01
CA SER A 145 4.74 17.56 -4.12
C SER A 145 4.13 18.21 -5.36
N GLY A 146 3.65 17.40 -6.33
CA GLY A 146 3.21 17.86 -7.65
C GLY A 146 4.33 17.94 -8.68
N ALA A 147 5.60 17.84 -8.29
CA ALA A 147 6.72 17.77 -9.21
C ALA A 147 6.64 16.50 -10.05
N SER A 148 7.04 16.55 -11.31
CA SER A 148 6.90 15.40 -12.20
C SER A 148 8.13 15.16 -13.07
N GLN A 149 8.37 13.90 -13.34
CA GLN A 149 9.36 13.41 -14.32
C GLN A 149 8.61 12.81 -15.51
N SER A 150 9.07 13.07 -16.73
CA SER A 150 8.45 12.53 -17.94
C SER A 150 9.46 11.89 -18.86
N TYR A 151 8.95 10.95 -19.67
CA TYR A 151 9.74 10.13 -20.58
C TYR A 151 9.11 10.08 -21.97
N THR A 152 9.92 9.90 -22.98
CA THR A 152 9.50 9.63 -24.36
C THR A 152 10.34 8.46 -24.88
N TYR A 153 9.71 7.60 -25.63
CA TYR A 153 10.32 6.34 -26.11
C TYR A 153 10.36 6.29 -27.64
N ASP A 154 11.26 5.48 -28.18
CA ASP A 154 11.23 5.04 -29.55
C ASP A 154 10.31 3.81 -29.74
N SER A 155 10.24 3.28 -30.94
CA SER A 155 9.45 2.09 -31.29
C SER A 155 9.99 0.78 -30.70
N TYR A 156 11.18 0.81 -30.12
CA TYR A 156 11.83 -0.33 -29.43
C TYR A 156 11.75 -0.22 -27.91
N HIS A 157 10.95 0.71 -27.39
CA HIS A 157 10.81 0.99 -25.97
C HIS A 157 12.07 1.57 -25.28
N ASN A 158 13.02 2.10 -26.05
CA ASN A 158 14.16 2.81 -25.48
C ASN A 158 13.76 4.24 -25.13
N VAL A 159 14.21 4.75 -23.98
CA VAL A 159 13.97 6.15 -23.56
C VAL A 159 14.81 7.08 -24.44
N ILE A 160 14.19 7.86 -25.32
CA ILE A 160 14.89 8.87 -26.16
C ILE A 160 14.92 10.25 -25.53
N LYS A 161 14.04 10.52 -24.56
CA LYS A 161 14.01 11.78 -23.80
C LYS A 161 13.51 11.54 -22.39
N ALA A 162 14.16 12.17 -21.42
CA ALA A 162 13.66 12.28 -20.04
C ALA A 162 13.71 13.75 -19.62
N VAL A 163 12.71 14.20 -18.86
CA VAL A 163 12.67 15.54 -18.26
C VAL A 163 12.55 15.37 -16.74
N SER A 164 13.52 15.89 -16.00
CA SER A 164 13.49 15.82 -14.53
C SER A 164 12.43 16.75 -13.94
N PRO A 165 12.10 16.61 -12.62
CA PRO A 165 11.18 17.53 -11.96
C PRO A 165 11.61 19.00 -11.99
N GLU A 166 12.92 19.27 -12.08
CA GLU A 166 13.50 20.62 -12.21
C GLU A 166 13.49 21.14 -13.66
N GLY A 167 12.95 20.36 -14.62
CA GLY A 167 12.87 20.71 -16.02
C GLY A 167 14.13 20.42 -16.84
N VAL A 168 15.15 19.78 -16.25
CA VAL A 168 16.37 19.41 -16.99
C VAL A 168 16.04 18.30 -17.95
N THR A 169 16.39 18.49 -19.23
CA THR A 169 16.12 17.51 -20.28
C THR A 169 17.37 16.67 -20.58
N SER A 170 17.21 15.35 -20.55
CA SER A 170 18.16 14.37 -21.05
C SER A 170 17.65 13.79 -22.37
N ARG A 171 18.52 13.60 -23.36
CA ARG A 171 18.21 12.95 -24.65
C ARG A 171 19.21 11.85 -24.92
N PHE A 172 18.70 10.75 -25.46
CA PHE A 172 19.47 9.55 -25.70
C PHE A 172 19.31 9.14 -27.17
N THR A 173 20.38 8.61 -27.78
CA THR A 173 20.32 7.89 -29.06
C THR A 173 20.95 6.52 -28.88
N TYR A 174 20.49 5.58 -29.68
CA TYR A 174 20.86 4.18 -29.55
C TYR A 174 21.45 3.67 -30.90
N ASP A 175 22.23 2.61 -30.86
CA ASP A 175 22.60 1.84 -32.02
C ASP A 175 21.53 0.78 -32.36
N ALA A 176 21.78 -0.03 -33.38
CA ALA A 176 20.86 -1.09 -33.82
C ALA A 176 20.70 -2.22 -32.80
N TYR A 177 21.56 -2.30 -31.79
CA TYR A 177 21.55 -3.31 -30.74
C TYR A 177 20.92 -2.79 -29.45
N GLY A 178 20.49 -1.51 -29.41
CA GLY A 178 19.91 -0.88 -28.20
C GLY A 178 20.97 -0.29 -27.27
N ASN A 179 22.23 -0.19 -27.66
CA ASN A 179 23.25 0.43 -26.82
C ASN A 179 23.20 1.96 -26.93
N ILE A 180 23.44 2.68 -25.85
CA ILE A 180 23.42 4.15 -25.81
C ILE A 180 24.61 4.71 -26.58
N LYS A 181 24.36 5.37 -27.72
CA LYS A 181 25.37 6.05 -28.53
C LYS A 181 25.68 7.46 -28.04
N THR A 182 24.65 8.23 -27.68
CA THR A 182 24.84 9.58 -27.19
C THR A 182 23.91 9.86 -26.01
N VAL A 183 24.41 10.64 -25.04
CA VAL A 183 23.64 11.26 -23.99
C VAL A 183 23.86 12.77 -24.12
N LYS A 184 22.75 13.54 -24.14
CA LYS A 184 22.79 15.00 -24.10
C LYS A 184 21.99 15.48 -22.93
N LEU A 185 22.58 16.34 -22.10
CA LEU A 185 21.96 16.92 -20.92
C LEU A 185 21.83 18.43 -21.11
N GLY A 186 20.65 18.97 -20.82
CA GLY A 186 20.36 20.39 -20.96
C GLY A 186 19.60 20.73 -22.24
N SER A 187 19.44 22.03 -22.56
CA SER A 187 18.70 22.55 -23.71
C SER A 187 19.38 23.77 -24.29
N GLY A 188 19.20 24.00 -25.61
CA GLY A 188 19.75 25.15 -26.31
C GLY A 188 21.29 25.16 -26.30
N SER A 189 21.86 26.32 -26.03
CA SER A 189 23.31 26.57 -25.95
C SER A 189 24.00 25.99 -24.70
N GLN A 190 23.24 25.58 -23.71
CA GLN A 190 23.73 24.99 -22.45
C GLN A 190 23.53 23.47 -22.47
N THR A 191 24.08 22.79 -23.45
CA THR A 191 24.00 21.35 -23.58
C THR A 191 25.39 20.75 -23.42
N ILE A 192 25.50 19.77 -22.55
CA ILE A 192 26.66 18.89 -22.47
C ILE A 192 26.33 17.54 -23.09
N SER A 193 27.31 16.91 -23.72
CA SER A 193 27.07 15.61 -24.38
C SER A 193 28.26 14.67 -24.21
N ALA A 194 27.96 13.40 -24.07
CA ALA A 194 28.92 12.31 -24.14
C ALA A 194 28.46 11.29 -25.16
N SER A 195 29.42 10.54 -25.76
CA SER A 195 29.08 9.50 -26.71
C SER A 195 29.95 8.25 -26.56
N ALA A 196 29.41 7.12 -26.98
CA ALA A 196 30.12 5.86 -27.04
C ALA A 196 30.02 5.26 -28.43
N VAL A 197 31.09 4.60 -28.85
CA VAL A 197 31.17 3.79 -30.08
C VAL A 197 31.31 2.33 -29.62
N TYR A 198 30.60 1.46 -30.30
CA TYR A 198 30.62 0.02 -30.00
C TYR A 198 31.29 -0.75 -31.13
N THR A 199 31.75 -1.95 -30.85
CA THR A 199 32.22 -2.91 -31.87
C THR A 199 31.13 -3.22 -32.89
N ALA A 200 31.46 -3.77 -34.00
CA ALA A 200 30.52 -4.03 -35.12
C ALA A 200 29.35 -4.97 -34.74
N ASN A 201 29.53 -5.82 -33.74
CA ASN A 201 28.52 -6.71 -33.18
C ASN A 201 27.79 -6.13 -31.95
N GLY A 202 28.15 -4.90 -31.51
CA GLY A 202 27.50 -4.19 -30.44
C GLY A 202 27.76 -4.70 -29.02
N ASP A 203 28.68 -5.65 -28.84
CA ASP A 203 28.90 -6.32 -27.54
C ASP A 203 29.96 -5.66 -26.65
N GLN A 204 30.81 -4.78 -27.22
CA GLN A 204 31.87 -4.10 -26.46
C GLN A 204 31.93 -2.61 -26.83
N VAL A 205 32.28 -1.79 -25.83
CA VAL A 205 32.58 -0.38 -26.05
C VAL A 205 33.97 -0.26 -26.74
N SER A 206 34.02 0.37 -27.89
CA SER A 206 35.26 0.62 -28.65
C SER A 206 35.91 1.93 -28.23
N SER A 207 35.11 2.97 -27.98
CA SER A 207 35.61 4.25 -27.44
C SER A 207 34.50 5.03 -26.76
N VAL A 208 34.88 5.92 -25.83
CA VAL A 208 33.98 6.87 -25.17
C VAL A 208 34.54 8.26 -25.32
N THR A 209 33.68 9.21 -25.71
CA THR A 209 34.01 10.63 -25.74
C THR A 209 33.19 11.32 -24.62
N ASP A 210 33.89 11.99 -23.73
CA ASP A 210 33.29 12.71 -22.60
C ASP A 210 32.69 14.07 -23.01
N ALA A 211 32.12 14.79 -22.02
CA ALA A 211 31.52 16.10 -22.25
C ALA A 211 32.53 17.22 -22.56
N LEU A 212 33.81 17.00 -22.36
CA LEU A 212 34.93 17.91 -22.72
C LEU A 212 35.51 17.57 -24.07
N GLY A 213 35.02 16.51 -24.76
CA GLY A 213 35.50 16.03 -26.04
C GLY A 213 36.75 15.13 -25.95
N GLN A 214 37.11 14.67 -24.75
CA GLN A 214 38.22 13.74 -24.56
C GLN A 214 37.75 12.32 -24.91
N THR A 215 38.51 11.61 -25.71
CA THR A 215 38.18 10.26 -26.16
C THR A 215 39.18 9.25 -25.60
N THR A 216 38.63 8.16 -25.06
CA THR A 216 39.40 7.02 -24.57
C THR A 216 38.98 5.76 -25.32
#